data_850122808a959c9b3dca335c0605f175
#
_entry.id   850122808a959c9b3dca335c0605f175
#
_cell.length_a   1.000
_cell.length_b   1.000
_cell.length_c   1.000
_cell.angle_alpha   90.00
_cell.angle_beta   90.00
_cell.angle_gamma   90.00
#
_symmetry.space_group_name_H-M   'P 1'
#
loop_
_entity.id
_entity.type
_entity.pdbx_description
1 polymer ?
#
loop_
_entity_poly.entity_id
_entity_poly.type
_entity_poly.pdbx_seq_one_letter_code
_entity_poly.pdbx_strand_id
1 'polypeptide(L)'
;MAQIDCKDVSVKYESQEVLRDISFSIEAGDYLCIVGENGSGKSTLVKTILGLENAKTGEVIFGDNLSKNEIGYLPQQTQAQKDFPASVYEVVLSGCLNSRGINPFYSYKDKKLANEMIRSLGIENIKKKSFRELSGGQQQRVLLARALCATKKIIILDEPITGLDPTVTREMYNLIKEINKKGITIIMVSHDINFAINNASKILHLKKNIKFFGNTEDYAKSEVGKKFIGGAEID
;
A
#
# COMPACT_ATOMS: atom_id res chain seq x y z
N MET A 1 5.04 20.39 -1.33
CA MET A 1 5.39 19.97 0.05
C MET A 1 5.24 18.47 0.15
N ALA A 2 6.14 17.80 0.91
CA ALA A 2 6.03 16.36 1.10
C ALA A 2 4.69 15.98 1.75
N GLN A 3 4.05 14.95 1.24
CA GLN A 3 2.83 14.38 1.81
C GLN A 3 3.15 13.52 3.04
N ILE A 4 4.27 12.80 2.98
CA ILE A 4 4.84 12.05 4.10
C ILE A 4 6.34 12.31 4.12
N ASP A 5 6.87 12.60 5.30
CA ASP A 5 8.30 12.82 5.53
C ASP A 5 8.74 11.95 6.73
N CYS A 6 9.60 10.97 6.46
CA CYS A 6 10.21 10.13 7.48
C CYS A 6 11.57 10.74 7.83
N LYS A 7 11.84 11.03 9.12
CA LYS A 7 13.08 11.63 9.60
C LYS A 7 13.71 10.74 10.65
N ASP A 8 14.86 10.14 10.32
CA ASP A 8 15.72 9.32 11.18
C ASP A 8 14.96 8.23 11.96
N VAL A 9 13.95 7.64 11.28
CA VAL A 9 13.06 6.65 11.87
C VAL A 9 13.82 5.35 12.12
N SER A 10 13.88 4.92 13.40
CA SER A 10 14.40 3.61 13.77
C SER A 10 13.38 2.84 14.60
N VAL A 11 13.27 1.52 14.35
CA VAL A 11 12.32 0.63 15.03
C VAL A 11 13.07 -0.59 15.55
N LYS A 12 12.77 -0.96 16.81
CA LYS A 12 13.31 -2.16 17.46
C LYS A 12 12.20 -2.97 18.10
N TYR A 13 12.28 -4.29 17.94
CA TYR A 13 11.47 -5.24 18.69
C TYR A 13 12.38 -5.89 19.73
N GLU A 14 12.09 -5.68 21.02
CA GLU A 14 12.94 -6.13 22.12
C GLU A 14 14.40 -5.64 21.96
N SER A 15 15.33 -6.55 21.64
CA SER A 15 16.75 -6.23 21.39
C SER A 15 17.10 -6.17 19.89
N GLN A 16 16.20 -6.59 18.99
CA GLN A 16 16.48 -6.68 17.58
C GLN A 16 16.09 -5.38 16.85
N GLU A 17 17.05 -4.72 16.24
CA GLU A 17 16.84 -3.56 15.38
C GLU A 17 16.36 -4.01 14.00
N VAL A 18 15.17 -3.54 13.60
CA VAL A 18 14.52 -3.89 12.33
C VAL A 18 14.63 -2.77 11.31
N LEU A 19 14.54 -1.51 11.78
CA LEU A 19 14.77 -0.33 10.94
C LEU A 19 15.78 0.58 11.64
N ARG A 20 16.71 1.15 10.86
CA ARG A 20 17.74 2.07 11.33
C ARG A 20 17.85 3.30 10.44
N ASP A 21 17.71 4.48 11.03
CA ASP A 21 17.97 5.78 10.43
C ASP A 21 17.31 5.95 9.05
N ILE A 22 16.01 5.67 8.99
CA ILE A 22 15.22 5.76 7.76
C ILE A 22 14.76 7.20 7.54
N SER A 23 15.31 7.85 6.50
CA SER A 23 14.93 9.20 6.11
C SER A 23 14.61 9.27 4.62
N PHE A 24 13.37 9.62 4.28
CA PHE A 24 12.90 9.84 2.90
C PHE A 24 11.60 10.62 2.89
N SER A 25 11.27 11.22 1.75
CA SER A 25 10.03 11.99 1.56
C SER A 25 9.24 11.54 0.35
N ILE A 26 7.91 11.61 0.47
CA ILE A 26 6.94 11.27 -0.57
C ILE A 26 6.13 12.51 -0.89
N GLU A 27 6.04 12.85 -2.18
CA GLU A 27 5.25 13.97 -2.66
C GLU A 27 3.88 13.53 -3.18
N ALA A 28 2.95 14.47 -3.29
CA ALA A 28 1.63 14.19 -3.84
C ALA A 28 1.72 13.69 -5.30
N GLY A 29 1.05 12.58 -5.59
CA GLY A 29 1.08 11.94 -6.90
C GLY A 29 2.25 10.98 -7.14
N ASP A 30 3.19 10.85 -6.21
CA ASP A 30 4.26 9.85 -6.32
C ASP A 30 3.68 8.43 -6.39
N TYR A 31 4.36 7.58 -7.13
CA TYR A 31 4.21 6.13 -7.06
C TYR A 31 5.52 5.54 -6.52
N LEU A 32 5.60 5.39 -5.20
CA LEU A 32 6.74 4.78 -4.51
C LEU A 32 6.58 3.27 -4.45
N CYS A 33 7.59 2.52 -4.92
CA CYS A 33 7.70 1.09 -4.70
C CYS A 33 8.79 0.79 -3.65
N ILE A 34 8.41 0.12 -2.55
CA ILE A 34 9.32 -0.35 -1.50
C ILE A 34 9.73 -1.78 -1.85
N VAL A 35 11.01 -1.99 -2.10
CA VAL A 35 11.60 -3.28 -2.46
C VAL A 35 12.66 -3.71 -1.44
N GLY A 36 13.02 -4.98 -1.46
CA GLY A 36 14.05 -5.57 -0.60
C GLY A 36 13.72 -7.00 -0.25
N GLU A 37 14.69 -7.72 0.33
CA GLU A 37 14.58 -9.11 0.72
C GLU A 37 13.52 -9.36 1.80
N ASN A 38 13.17 -10.62 2.03
CA ASN A 38 12.32 -10.99 3.17
C ASN A 38 13.03 -10.65 4.48
N GLY A 39 12.28 -10.06 5.43
CA GLY A 39 12.86 -9.60 6.71
C GLY A 39 13.65 -8.28 6.63
N SER A 40 13.66 -7.58 5.49
CA SER A 40 14.36 -6.28 5.36
C SER A 40 13.71 -5.12 6.11
N GLY A 41 12.49 -5.31 6.65
CA GLY A 41 11.77 -4.27 7.42
C GLY A 41 10.64 -3.57 6.66
N LYS A 42 10.30 -3.98 5.43
CA LYS A 42 9.26 -3.32 4.59
C LYS A 42 7.90 -3.18 5.30
N SER A 43 7.37 -4.29 5.81
CA SER A 43 6.07 -4.27 6.51
C SER A 43 6.14 -3.51 7.83
N THR A 44 7.30 -3.50 8.51
CA THR A 44 7.53 -2.68 9.70
C THR A 44 7.50 -1.20 9.35
N LEU A 45 8.15 -0.79 8.25
CA LEU A 45 8.11 0.59 7.75
C LEU A 45 6.69 1.03 7.42
N VAL A 46 5.93 0.20 6.71
CA VAL A 46 4.51 0.45 6.40
C VAL A 46 3.70 0.62 7.68
N LYS A 47 3.84 -0.28 8.65
CA LYS A 47 3.13 -0.18 9.95
C LYS A 47 3.53 1.08 10.71
N THR A 48 4.79 1.49 10.65
CA THR A 48 5.26 2.73 11.29
C THR A 48 4.64 3.97 10.64
N ILE A 49 4.59 4.02 9.30
CA ILE A 49 3.90 5.09 8.57
C ILE A 49 2.41 5.15 8.94
N LEU A 50 1.75 4.01 9.08
CA LEU A 50 0.35 3.93 9.50
C LEU A 50 0.13 4.26 10.98
N GLY A 51 1.21 4.37 11.78
CA GLY A 51 1.13 4.57 13.22
C GLY A 51 0.66 3.34 13.99
N LEU A 52 0.76 2.16 13.38
CA LEU A 52 0.49 0.85 14.01
C LEU A 52 1.69 0.33 14.79
N GLU A 53 2.88 0.85 14.49
CA GLU A 53 4.14 0.59 15.19
C GLU A 53 4.77 1.94 15.57
N ASN A 54 5.35 2.01 16.77
CA ASN A 54 6.01 3.21 17.23
C ASN A 54 7.48 3.22 16.83
N ALA A 55 7.95 4.34 16.28
CA ALA A 55 9.38 4.56 16.13
C ALA A 55 10.04 4.69 17.51
N LYS A 56 11.25 4.11 17.67
CA LYS A 56 12.06 4.29 18.88
C LYS A 56 12.76 5.65 18.82
N THR A 57 13.23 6.04 17.65
CA THR A 57 13.82 7.36 17.36
C THR A 57 13.27 7.88 16.05
N GLY A 58 13.36 9.19 15.84
CA GLY A 58 12.84 9.84 14.65
C GLY A 58 11.31 9.97 14.64
N GLU A 59 10.79 10.46 13.56
CA GLU A 59 9.35 10.72 13.42
C GLU A 59 8.86 10.58 11.98
N VAL A 60 7.56 10.32 11.84
CA VAL A 60 6.83 10.37 10.56
C VAL A 60 5.93 11.59 10.57
N ILE A 61 6.21 12.55 9.70
CA ILE A 61 5.49 13.81 9.57
C ILE A 61 4.54 13.73 8.39
N PHE A 62 3.29 14.15 8.59
CA PHE A 62 2.27 14.23 7.54
C PHE A 62 2.08 15.68 7.13
N GLY A 63 2.33 15.98 5.84
CA GLY A 63 2.11 17.27 5.21
C GLY A 63 0.77 17.36 4.46
N ASP A 64 0.53 18.47 3.75
CA ASP A 64 -0.63 18.70 2.89
C ASP A 64 -1.99 18.44 3.57
N ASN A 65 -2.11 18.74 4.86
CA ASN A 65 -3.29 18.44 5.68
C ASN A 65 -3.71 16.96 5.61
N LEU A 66 -2.74 16.05 5.44
CA LEU A 66 -2.98 14.63 5.51
C LEU A 66 -3.03 14.18 6.97
N SER A 67 -4.10 13.51 7.38
CA SER A 67 -4.18 12.81 8.66
C SER A 67 -3.97 11.30 8.47
N LYS A 68 -3.51 10.61 9.52
CA LYS A 68 -3.33 9.15 9.49
C LYS A 68 -4.62 8.42 9.11
N ASN A 69 -5.77 8.95 9.51
CA ASN A 69 -7.08 8.37 9.21
C ASN A 69 -7.50 8.50 7.74
N GLU A 70 -6.79 9.32 6.96
CA GLU A 70 -7.04 9.52 5.53
C GLU A 70 -6.13 8.68 4.65
N ILE A 71 -5.34 7.76 5.23
CA ILE A 71 -4.52 6.81 4.48
C ILE A 71 -5.34 5.57 4.19
N GLY A 72 -5.50 5.24 2.90
CA GLY A 72 -6.07 3.96 2.49
C GLY A 72 -5.03 2.86 2.67
N TYR A 73 -5.41 1.73 3.26
CA TYR A 73 -4.50 0.62 3.47
C TYR A 73 -5.09 -0.70 2.99
N LEU A 74 -4.34 -1.37 2.12
CA LEU A 74 -4.58 -2.74 1.70
C LEU A 74 -3.47 -3.60 2.30
N PRO A 75 -3.75 -4.35 3.38
CA PRO A 75 -2.77 -5.22 4.03
C PRO A 75 -2.50 -6.48 3.21
N GLN A 76 -1.35 -7.10 3.45
CA GLN A 76 -1.09 -8.46 2.99
C GLN A 76 -2.19 -9.41 3.53
N GLN A 77 -2.80 -10.17 2.63
CA GLN A 77 -3.92 -11.05 2.98
C GLN A 77 -3.48 -12.23 3.84
N THR A 78 -4.18 -12.44 4.94
CA THR A 78 -4.10 -13.66 5.75
C THR A 78 -5.23 -14.63 5.41
N GLN A 79 -5.08 -15.92 5.72
CA GLN A 79 -6.13 -16.93 5.50
C GLN A 79 -7.44 -16.55 6.23
N ALA A 80 -7.34 -16.06 7.47
CA ALA A 80 -8.51 -15.65 8.25
C ALA A 80 -9.30 -14.51 7.59
N GLN A 81 -8.63 -13.61 6.87
CA GLN A 81 -9.29 -12.55 6.13
C GLN A 81 -10.01 -13.06 4.88
N LYS A 82 -9.51 -14.12 4.22
CA LYS A 82 -10.15 -14.74 3.05
C LYS A 82 -11.49 -15.38 3.38
N ASP A 83 -11.65 -15.89 4.60
CA ASP A 83 -12.85 -16.60 5.04
C ASP A 83 -13.92 -15.68 5.67
N PHE A 84 -13.77 -14.36 5.54
CA PHE A 84 -14.69 -13.40 6.15
C PHE A 84 -16.09 -13.47 5.51
N PRO A 85 -17.17 -13.68 6.31
CA PRO A 85 -18.49 -14.01 5.78
C PRO A 85 -19.35 -12.79 5.36
N ALA A 86 -18.79 -11.58 5.30
CA ALA A 86 -19.52 -10.39 4.88
C ALA A 86 -19.70 -10.32 3.35
N SER A 87 -20.72 -9.60 2.89
CA SER A 87 -20.89 -9.31 1.48
C SER A 87 -19.81 -8.34 0.96
N VAL A 88 -19.54 -8.38 -0.35
CA VAL A 88 -18.64 -7.41 -1.02
C VAL A 88 -19.01 -5.97 -0.65
N TYR A 89 -20.30 -5.66 -0.66
CA TYR A 89 -20.76 -4.30 -0.32
C TYR A 89 -20.40 -3.89 1.11
N GLU A 90 -20.59 -4.77 2.08
CA GLU A 90 -20.27 -4.50 3.48
C GLU A 90 -18.77 -4.33 3.69
N VAL A 91 -17.94 -5.18 3.03
CA VAL A 91 -16.48 -5.05 3.07
C VAL A 91 -16.05 -3.69 2.51
N VAL A 92 -16.53 -3.29 1.33
CA VAL A 92 -16.17 -2.00 0.72
C VAL A 92 -16.65 -0.83 1.57
N LEU A 93 -17.90 -0.88 2.04
CA LEU A 93 -18.50 0.17 2.87
C LEU A 93 -17.74 0.38 4.19
N SER A 94 -17.16 -0.70 4.75
CA SER A 94 -16.34 -0.61 5.97
C SER A 94 -15.12 0.31 5.80
N GLY A 95 -14.64 0.54 4.57
CA GLY A 95 -13.57 1.50 4.29
C GLY A 95 -13.92 2.95 4.66
N CYS A 96 -15.21 3.30 4.73
CA CYS A 96 -15.65 4.63 5.12
C CYS A 96 -15.61 4.88 6.65
N LEU A 97 -15.28 3.87 7.47
CA LEU A 97 -15.30 4.01 8.95
C LEU A 97 -14.31 5.05 9.46
N ASN A 98 -13.14 5.17 8.84
CA ASN A 98 -12.07 6.07 9.30
C ASN A 98 -12.49 7.55 9.33
N SER A 99 -13.44 7.98 8.50
CA SER A 99 -13.88 9.37 8.38
C SER A 99 -15.06 9.73 9.27
N ARG A 100 -15.56 8.80 10.10
CA ARG A 100 -16.88 8.92 10.75
C ARG A 100 -16.85 9.31 12.22
N GLY A 101 -15.70 9.25 12.88
CA GLY A 101 -15.60 9.49 14.32
C GLY A 101 -16.52 8.53 15.11
N ILE A 102 -17.38 9.08 15.97
CA ILE A 102 -18.26 8.30 16.89
C ILE A 102 -19.59 7.88 16.24
N ASN A 103 -19.91 8.31 15.01
CA ASN A 103 -21.22 8.01 14.41
C ASN A 103 -21.33 6.54 13.97
N PRO A 104 -22.24 5.71 14.52
CA PRO A 104 -22.34 4.29 14.20
C PRO A 104 -23.03 3.99 12.86
N PHE A 105 -23.73 4.96 12.25
CA PHE A 105 -24.52 4.71 11.03
C PHE A 105 -23.85 5.29 9.78
N TYR A 106 -23.82 4.53 8.69
CA TYR A 106 -23.32 4.98 7.40
C TYR A 106 -24.23 6.04 6.77
N SER A 107 -23.63 7.17 6.40
CA SER A 107 -24.34 8.26 5.71
C SER A 107 -24.69 7.88 4.26
N TYR A 108 -25.56 8.67 3.64
CA TYR A 108 -25.83 8.55 2.20
C TYR A 108 -24.56 8.75 1.36
N LYS A 109 -23.66 9.66 1.78
CA LYS A 109 -22.37 9.92 1.10
C LYS A 109 -21.46 8.70 1.15
N ASP A 110 -21.38 8.00 2.29
CA ASP A 110 -20.58 6.77 2.43
C ASP A 110 -21.09 5.67 1.49
N LYS A 111 -22.41 5.46 1.48
CA LYS A 111 -23.07 4.47 0.62
C LYS A 111 -22.86 4.79 -0.87
N LYS A 112 -22.92 6.07 -1.25
CA LYS A 112 -22.65 6.53 -2.61
C LYS A 112 -21.21 6.26 -3.00
N LEU A 113 -20.23 6.64 -2.14
CA LEU A 113 -18.80 6.40 -2.36
C LEU A 113 -18.49 4.91 -2.51
N ALA A 114 -19.01 4.05 -1.62
CA ALA A 114 -18.82 2.61 -1.74
C ALA A 114 -19.34 2.05 -3.08
N ASN A 115 -20.51 2.51 -3.55
CA ASN A 115 -21.02 2.11 -4.84
C ASN A 115 -20.18 2.62 -6.03
N GLU A 116 -19.65 3.83 -5.95
CA GLU A 116 -18.72 4.39 -6.94
C GLU A 116 -17.43 3.55 -7.02
N MET A 117 -16.84 3.17 -5.88
CA MET A 117 -15.63 2.34 -5.86
C MET A 117 -15.90 0.92 -6.39
N ILE A 118 -17.00 0.30 -6.01
CA ILE A 118 -17.43 -1.01 -6.55
C ILE A 118 -17.53 -0.97 -8.08
N ARG A 119 -18.12 0.08 -8.61
CA ARG A 119 -18.31 0.27 -10.06
C ARG A 119 -16.99 0.53 -10.77
N SER A 120 -16.15 1.43 -10.20
CA SER A 120 -14.86 1.80 -10.78
C SER A 120 -13.86 0.65 -10.86
N LEU A 121 -13.97 -0.35 -9.97
CA LEU A 121 -13.11 -1.55 -9.97
C LEU A 121 -13.76 -2.77 -10.66
N GLY A 122 -14.92 -2.59 -11.32
CA GLY A 122 -15.56 -3.64 -12.12
C GLY A 122 -16.09 -4.83 -11.31
N ILE A 123 -16.54 -4.60 -10.07
CA ILE A 123 -17.03 -5.64 -9.16
C ILE A 123 -18.51 -5.50 -8.81
N GLU A 124 -19.28 -4.78 -9.63
CA GLU A 124 -20.71 -4.52 -9.40
C GLU A 124 -21.55 -5.80 -9.47
N ASN A 125 -21.23 -6.71 -10.39
CA ASN A 125 -21.91 -7.99 -10.59
C ASN A 125 -21.78 -8.96 -9.41
N ILE A 126 -20.76 -8.77 -8.56
CA ILE A 126 -20.53 -9.62 -7.38
C ILE A 126 -20.84 -8.89 -6.05
N LYS A 127 -21.40 -7.68 -6.11
CA LYS A 127 -21.65 -6.81 -4.94
C LYS A 127 -22.38 -7.51 -3.78
N LYS A 128 -23.29 -8.44 -4.07
CA LYS A 128 -24.09 -9.16 -3.07
C LYS A 128 -23.49 -10.50 -2.64
N LYS A 129 -22.43 -10.98 -3.32
CA LYS A 129 -21.77 -12.24 -2.98
C LYS A 129 -21.02 -12.11 -1.66
N SER A 130 -20.87 -13.23 -0.96
CA SER A 130 -20.00 -13.32 0.20
C SER A 130 -18.53 -13.20 -0.21
N PHE A 131 -17.74 -12.44 0.53
CA PHE A 131 -16.32 -12.22 0.25
C PHE A 131 -15.53 -13.53 0.17
N ARG A 132 -15.84 -14.53 1.03
CA ARG A 132 -15.20 -15.85 1.04
C ARG A 132 -15.45 -16.68 -0.23
N GLU A 133 -16.50 -16.37 -1.01
CA GLU A 133 -16.85 -17.09 -2.22
C GLU A 133 -16.15 -16.55 -3.47
N LEU A 134 -15.32 -15.52 -3.31
CA LEU A 134 -14.64 -14.84 -4.39
C LEU A 134 -13.31 -15.49 -4.74
N SER A 135 -12.93 -15.41 -6.02
CA SER A 135 -11.55 -15.70 -6.43
C SER A 135 -10.55 -14.73 -5.79
N GLY A 136 -9.27 -15.10 -5.68
CA GLY A 136 -8.23 -14.25 -5.11
C GLY A 136 -8.17 -12.86 -5.75
N GLY A 137 -8.26 -12.78 -7.08
CA GLY A 137 -8.27 -11.50 -7.79
C GLY A 137 -9.52 -10.65 -7.51
N GLN A 138 -10.69 -11.28 -7.37
CA GLN A 138 -11.90 -10.59 -6.97
C GLN A 138 -11.80 -10.07 -5.54
N GLN A 139 -11.25 -10.87 -4.61
CA GLN A 139 -11.00 -10.43 -3.23
C GLN A 139 -10.05 -9.22 -3.18
N GLN A 140 -8.96 -9.23 -3.96
CA GLN A 140 -8.03 -8.11 -4.04
C GLN A 140 -8.69 -6.83 -4.56
N ARG A 141 -9.54 -6.93 -5.60
CA ARG A 141 -10.31 -5.78 -6.10
C ARG A 141 -11.26 -5.22 -5.03
N VAL A 142 -11.90 -6.09 -4.25
CA VAL A 142 -12.78 -5.67 -3.15
C VAL A 142 -11.99 -4.96 -2.05
N LEU A 143 -10.83 -5.49 -1.66
CA LEU A 143 -9.97 -4.84 -0.67
C LEU A 143 -9.38 -3.51 -1.16
N LEU A 144 -9.05 -3.42 -2.45
CA LEU A 144 -8.63 -2.16 -3.07
C LEU A 144 -9.78 -1.13 -3.06
N ALA A 145 -11.02 -1.55 -3.37
CA ALA A 145 -12.20 -0.69 -3.26
C ALA A 145 -12.41 -0.18 -1.84
N ARG A 146 -12.26 -1.06 -0.85
CA ARG A 146 -12.33 -0.72 0.57
C ARG A 146 -11.28 0.33 0.95
N ALA A 147 -10.03 0.12 0.54
CA ALA A 147 -8.94 1.06 0.83
C ALA A 147 -9.18 2.44 0.17
N LEU A 148 -9.72 2.47 -1.05
CA LEU A 148 -10.08 3.72 -1.75
C LEU A 148 -11.27 4.46 -1.12
N CYS A 149 -12.15 3.77 -0.37
CA CYS A 149 -13.18 4.44 0.42
C CYS A 149 -12.61 5.21 1.62
N ALA A 150 -11.42 4.84 2.11
CA ALA A 150 -10.77 5.48 3.25
C ALA A 150 -9.98 6.75 2.85
N THR A 151 -9.66 6.94 1.57
CA THR A 151 -8.75 7.99 1.13
C THR A 151 -9.11 8.60 -0.22
N LYS A 152 -8.66 9.86 -0.41
CA LYS A 152 -8.61 10.53 -1.71
C LYS A 152 -7.19 11.02 -2.06
N LYS A 153 -6.23 10.80 -1.16
CA LYS A 153 -4.88 11.38 -1.26
C LYS A 153 -3.79 10.33 -1.42
N ILE A 154 -3.80 9.29 -0.58
CA ILE A 154 -2.72 8.32 -0.52
C ILE A 154 -3.22 6.92 -0.15
N ILE A 155 -2.72 5.91 -0.84
CA ILE A 155 -3.00 4.50 -0.56
C ILE A 155 -1.69 3.72 -0.38
N ILE A 156 -1.66 2.87 0.65
CA ILE A 156 -0.57 1.93 0.91
C ILE A 156 -1.04 0.53 0.56
N LEU A 157 -0.28 -0.17 -0.27
CA LEU A 157 -0.56 -1.51 -0.77
C LEU A 157 0.56 -2.45 -0.34
N ASP A 158 0.27 -3.37 0.58
CA ASP A 158 1.25 -4.33 1.07
C ASP A 158 1.10 -5.66 0.34
N GLU A 159 1.97 -5.91 -0.63
CA GLU A 159 1.99 -7.09 -1.51
C GLU A 159 0.63 -7.40 -2.17
N PRO A 160 0.02 -6.45 -2.89
CA PRO A 160 -1.37 -6.54 -3.35
C PRO A 160 -1.64 -7.65 -4.38
N ILE A 161 -0.60 -8.26 -4.94
CA ILE A 161 -0.70 -9.22 -6.04
C ILE A 161 -0.19 -10.63 -5.69
N THR A 162 0.27 -10.84 -4.46
CA THR A 162 0.84 -12.11 -4.04
C THR A 162 -0.17 -13.25 -4.18
N GLY A 163 0.22 -14.31 -4.91
CA GLY A 163 -0.63 -15.50 -5.12
C GLY A 163 -1.72 -15.36 -6.18
N LEU A 164 -1.69 -14.30 -7.00
CA LEU A 164 -2.56 -14.14 -8.16
C LEU A 164 -1.94 -14.76 -9.42
N ASP A 165 -2.80 -15.21 -10.35
CA ASP A 165 -2.34 -15.63 -11.68
C ASP A 165 -1.81 -14.44 -12.51
N PRO A 166 -0.99 -14.69 -13.56
CA PRO A 166 -0.34 -13.62 -14.33
C PRO A 166 -1.31 -12.65 -15.01
N THR A 167 -2.48 -13.12 -15.43
CA THR A 167 -3.49 -12.27 -16.11
C THR A 167 -4.10 -11.30 -15.12
N VAL A 168 -4.56 -11.82 -13.98
CA VAL A 168 -5.14 -11.00 -12.90
C VAL A 168 -4.10 -10.04 -12.31
N THR A 169 -2.85 -10.48 -12.17
CA THR A 169 -1.72 -9.63 -11.76
C THR A 169 -1.60 -8.40 -12.66
N ARG A 170 -1.58 -8.60 -13.99
CA ARG A 170 -1.51 -7.49 -14.97
C ARG A 170 -2.70 -6.54 -14.86
N GLU A 171 -3.90 -7.08 -14.73
CA GLU A 171 -5.10 -6.26 -14.57
C GLU A 171 -5.06 -5.42 -13.28
N MET A 172 -4.61 -6.00 -12.17
CA MET A 172 -4.47 -5.30 -10.89
C MET A 172 -3.45 -4.17 -10.99
N TYR A 173 -2.30 -4.41 -11.60
CA TYR A 173 -1.30 -3.38 -11.84
C TYR A 173 -1.82 -2.22 -12.70
N ASN A 174 -2.60 -2.53 -13.74
CA ASN A 174 -3.22 -1.49 -14.57
C ASN A 174 -4.21 -0.65 -13.76
N LEU A 175 -5.02 -1.27 -12.89
CA LEU A 175 -5.93 -0.56 -12.00
C LEU A 175 -5.16 0.38 -11.04
N ILE A 176 -4.09 -0.10 -10.41
CA ILE A 176 -3.24 0.70 -9.52
C ILE A 176 -2.65 1.90 -10.28
N LYS A 177 -2.16 1.70 -11.49
CA LYS A 177 -1.62 2.76 -12.35
C LYS A 177 -2.68 3.82 -12.69
N GLU A 178 -3.90 3.40 -13.03
CA GLU A 178 -5.00 4.32 -13.32
C GLU A 178 -5.43 5.11 -12.06
N ILE A 179 -5.35 4.51 -10.87
CA ILE A 179 -5.58 5.20 -9.60
C ILE A 179 -4.52 6.30 -9.38
N ASN A 180 -3.24 5.99 -9.62
CA ASN A 180 -2.16 6.99 -9.50
C ASN A 180 -2.30 8.13 -10.50
N LYS A 181 -2.65 7.85 -11.77
CA LYS A 181 -2.92 8.88 -12.79
C LYS A 181 -4.04 9.86 -12.41
N LYS A 182 -4.95 9.45 -11.54
CA LYS A 182 -5.99 10.34 -10.97
C LYS A 182 -5.48 11.22 -9.82
N GLY A 183 -4.18 11.20 -9.56
CA GLY A 183 -3.51 12.03 -8.55
C GLY A 183 -3.43 11.41 -7.15
N ILE A 184 -3.84 10.15 -6.98
CA ILE A 184 -3.68 9.46 -5.71
C ILE A 184 -2.23 8.95 -5.60
N THR A 185 -1.56 9.33 -4.51
CA THR A 185 -0.21 8.84 -4.17
C THR A 185 -0.27 7.36 -3.83
N ILE A 186 0.66 6.58 -4.37
CA ILE A 186 0.76 5.14 -4.13
C ILE A 186 2.05 4.84 -3.37
N ILE A 187 1.95 4.08 -2.28
CA ILE A 187 3.07 3.39 -1.66
C ILE A 187 2.80 1.90 -1.81
N MET A 188 3.63 1.18 -2.52
CA MET A 188 3.46 -0.25 -2.74
C MET A 188 4.67 -1.04 -2.27
N VAL A 189 4.46 -2.03 -1.42
CA VAL A 189 5.46 -3.06 -1.14
C VAL A 189 5.34 -4.14 -2.19
N SER A 190 6.44 -4.46 -2.86
CA SER A 190 6.46 -5.48 -3.90
C SER A 190 7.77 -6.26 -3.91
N HIS A 191 7.67 -7.55 -4.26
CA HIS A 191 8.80 -8.39 -4.60
C HIS A 191 9.07 -8.42 -6.11
N ASP A 192 8.16 -7.88 -6.94
CA ASP A 192 8.31 -7.80 -8.39
C ASP A 192 9.08 -6.53 -8.78
N ILE A 193 10.41 -6.67 -8.84
CA ILE A 193 11.29 -5.55 -9.18
C ILE A 193 11.12 -5.09 -10.63
N ASN A 194 10.83 -6.01 -11.56
CA ASN A 194 10.63 -5.66 -12.96
C ASN A 194 9.39 -4.78 -13.12
N PHE A 195 8.32 -5.11 -12.40
CA PHE A 195 7.15 -4.25 -12.37
C PHE A 195 7.46 -2.89 -11.72
N ALA A 196 8.16 -2.88 -10.60
CA ALA A 196 8.51 -1.64 -9.89
C ALA A 196 9.26 -0.67 -10.80
N ILE A 197 10.27 -1.13 -11.52
CA ILE A 197 11.07 -0.30 -12.44
C ILE A 197 10.23 0.25 -13.60
N ASN A 198 9.29 -0.52 -14.12
CA ASN A 198 8.51 -0.12 -15.29
C ASN A 198 7.29 0.77 -14.96
N ASN A 199 6.88 0.87 -13.72
CA ASN A 199 5.61 1.49 -13.37
C ASN A 199 5.67 2.50 -12.22
N ALA A 200 6.59 2.36 -11.28
CA ALA A 200 6.76 3.32 -10.19
C ALA A 200 7.51 4.57 -10.65
N SER A 201 7.32 5.69 -9.97
CA SER A 201 8.12 6.91 -10.16
C SER A 201 9.38 6.89 -9.32
N LYS A 202 9.31 6.28 -8.12
CA LYS A 202 10.41 6.20 -7.16
C LYS A 202 10.54 4.78 -6.60
N ILE A 203 11.76 4.40 -6.25
CA ILE A 203 12.08 3.15 -5.54
C ILE A 203 12.74 3.48 -4.23
N LEU A 204 12.29 2.80 -3.17
CA LEU A 204 12.96 2.69 -1.88
C LEU A 204 13.46 1.25 -1.73
N HIS A 205 14.77 1.02 -1.80
CA HIS A 205 15.37 -0.28 -1.52
C HIS A 205 15.79 -0.36 -0.06
N LEU A 206 15.15 -1.28 0.67
CA LEU A 206 15.29 -1.41 2.12
C LEU A 206 16.02 -2.71 2.50
N LYS A 207 17.05 -2.56 3.37
CA LYS A 207 17.68 -3.67 4.11
C LYS A 207 18.09 -3.14 5.50
N LYS A 208 17.15 -3.16 6.46
CA LYS A 208 17.24 -2.49 7.78
C LYS A 208 17.47 -0.97 7.69
N ASN A 209 18.31 -0.52 6.78
CA ASN A 209 18.51 0.87 6.38
C ASN A 209 18.19 1.06 4.91
N ILE A 210 18.15 2.29 4.45
CA ILE A 210 17.94 2.61 3.03
C ILE A 210 19.23 2.29 2.26
N LYS A 211 19.16 1.37 1.30
CA LYS A 211 20.24 1.09 0.35
C LYS A 211 20.15 1.96 -0.91
N PHE A 212 18.93 2.37 -1.26
CA PHE A 212 18.68 3.32 -2.33
C PHE A 212 17.32 4.00 -2.13
N PHE A 213 17.25 5.28 -2.43
CA PHE A 213 16.00 6.02 -2.58
C PHE A 213 16.14 7.04 -3.72
N GLY A 214 15.26 6.99 -4.70
CA GLY A 214 15.29 7.87 -5.85
C GLY A 214 14.41 7.39 -7.00
N ASN A 215 14.60 7.98 -8.18
CA ASN A 215 13.85 7.64 -9.39
C ASN A 215 14.19 6.22 -9.86
N THR A 216 13.24 5.59 -10.54
CA THR A 216 13.38 4.22 -11.08
C THR A 216 14.52 4.08 -12.08
N GLU A 217 14.76 5.10 -12.93
CA GLU A 217 15.85 5.10 -13.90
C GLU A 217 17.22 5.09 -13.22
N ASP A 218 17.39 5.89 -12.16
CA ASP A 218 18.63 5.96 -11.39
C ASP A 218 18.85 4.66 -10.60
N TYR A 219 17.78 4.07 -10.08
CA TYR A 219 17.84 2.77 -9.41
C TYR A 219 18.35 1.68 -10.37
N ALA A 220 17.81 1.58 -11.57
CA ALA A 220 18.21 0.57 -12.56
C ALA A 220 19.69 0.68 -12.98
N LYS A 221 20.26 1.90 -12.90
CA LYS A 221 21.68 2.16 -13.20
C LYS A 221 22.60 1.95 -12.01
N SER A 222 22.06 1.97 -10.78
CA SER A 222 22.84 1.82 -9.54
C SER A 222 23.41 0.42 -9.38
N GLU A 223 24.48 0.26 -8.61
CA GLU A 223 25.03 -1.06 -8.27
C GLU A 223 24.05 -1.92 -7.50
N VAL A 224 23.30 -1.30 -6.55
CA VAL A 224 22.25 -1.95 -5.77
C VAL A 224 21.15 -2.48 -6.68
N GLY A 225 20.68 -1.66 -7.61
CA GLY A 225 19.65 -2.04 -8.57
C GLY A 225 20.10 -3.18 -9.49
N LYS A 226 21.30 -3.07 -10.07
CA LYS A 226 21.85 -4.10 -10.97
C LYS A 226 22.01 -5.46 -10.28
N LYS A 227 22.54 -5.48 -9.05
CA LYS A 227 22.65 -6.70 -8.25
C LYS A 227 21.26 -7.32 -7.99
N PHE A 228 20.32 -6.51 -7.51
CA PHE A 228 18.98 -6.98 -7.15
C PHE A 228 18.17 -7.47 -8.37
N ILE A 229 18.25 -6.79 -9.51
CA ILE A 229 17.64 -7.21 -10.78
C ILE A 229 18.26 -8.50 -11.28
N GLY A 230 19.58 -8.66 -11.12
CA GLY A 230 20.34 -9.86 -11.51
C GLY A 230 20.15 -11.05 -10.56
N GLY A 231 19.38 -10.92 -9.49
CA GLY A 231 19.14 -11.98 -8.51
C GLY A 231 20.30 -12.25 -7.56
N ALA A 232 21.29 -11.34 -7.45
CA ALA A 232 22.38 -11.44 -6.49
C ALA A 232 21.97 -10.87 -5.13
N GLU A 233 22.39 -11.53 -4.05
CA GLU A 233 22.22 -11.01 -2.68
C GLU A 233 22.96 -9.66 -2.53
N ILE A 234 22.34 -8.73 -1.79
CA ILE A 234 22.90 -7.42 -1.51
C ILE A 234 23.38 -7.42 -0.07
N ASP A 235 24.69 -7.24 0.13
CA ASP A 235 25.35 -7.14 1.44
C ASP A 235 24.95 -5.89 2.25
#